data_63ad5514a3a09830df48441e079248ab
#
_entry.id   63ad5514a3a09830df48441e079248ab
#
_cell.length_a   1.000
_cell.length_b   1.000
_cell.length_c   1.000
_cell.angle_alpha   90.00
_cell.angle_beta   90.00
_cell.angle_gamma   90.00
#
_symmetry.space_group_name_H-M   'P 1'
#
loop_
_entity.id
_entity.type
_entity.pdbx_description
1 polymer ?
#
loop_
_entity_poly.entity_id
_entity_poly.type
_entity_poly.pdbx_seq_one_letter_code
_entity_poly.pdbx_strand_id
1 'polypeptide(L)'
;MRRTLVVLCGLGLGLLGACLVTGCSSGQATAGATCGRTHTAAGVPVVIKVAKGSVNCATAIQVENEYAARIKDGQVPGNGGGAPVVVSGWTCQGYDTPEVLRTGNASQCRSEGNAILAVLPVPGAT
;
A
#
# COMPACT_ATOMS: atom_id res chain seq x y z
N MET A 1 51.89 -13.46 -13.33
CA MET A 1 51.48 -12.52 -14.40
C MET A 1 50.20 -11.86 -13.99
N ARG A 2 50.30 -10.67 -13.48
CA ARG A 2 49.12 -9.86 -13.07
C ARG A 2 48.69 -9.02 -14.27
N ARG A 3 47.53 -9.30 -14.81
CA ARG A 3 46.92 -8.45 -15.81
C ARG A 3 46.09 -7.37 -15.08
N THR A 4 46.65 -6.19 -15.05
CA THR A 4 46.00 -4.99 -14.59
C THR A 4 44.94 -4.59 -15.62
N LEU A 5 43.67 -4.73 -15.29
CA LEU A 5 42.60 -4.21 -16.09
C LEU A 5 42.44 -2.73 -15.74
N VAL A 6 42.95 -1.89 -16.62
CA VAL A 6 42.71 -0.44 -16.53
C VAL A 6 41.31 -0.21 -17.07
N VAL A 7 40.39 0.08 -16.17
CA VAL A 7 39.08 0.60 -16.55
C VAL A 7 39.24 2.07 -16.81
N LEU A 8 39.27 2.43 -18.07
CA LEU A 8 39.12 3.82 -18.49
C LEU A 8 37.70 4.27 -18.18
N CYS A 9 37.58 5.09 -17.15
CA CYS A 9 36.41 5.92 -16.97
C CYS A 9 36.40 6.95 -18.10
N GLY A 10 35.63 6.67 -19.13
CA GLY A 10 35.31 7.66 -20.15
C GLY A 10 34.50 8.79 -19.51
N LEU A 11 35.07 9.99 -19.54
CA LEU A 11 34.31 11.22 -19.34
C LEU A 11 33.29 11.33 -20.48
N GLY A 12 32.11 10.79 -20.26
CA GLY A 12 30.93 11.10 -21.04
C GLY A 12 30.17 12.16 -20.31
N LEU A 13 30.30 13.38 -20.75
CA LEU A 13 29.33 14.45 -20.48
C LEU A 13 28.02 14.04 -21.15
N GLY A 14 27.24 13.22 -20.49
CA GLY A 14 25.93 12.81 -20.93
C GLY A 14 24.97 13.12 -19.79
N LEU A 15 24.47 14.28 -19.90
CA LEU A 15 23.25 14.79 -19.30
C LEU A 15 22.30 13.71 -18.83
N LEU A 16 22.01 13.81 -17.55
CA LEU A 16 20.68 14.20 -17.12
C LEU A 16 19.60 13.15 -17.16
N GLY A 17 19.25 12.72 -16.02
CA GLY A 17 17.85 12.57 -15.75
C GLY A 17 17.29 11.18 -15.78
N ALA A 18 18.08 10.17 -16.05
CA ALA A 18 17.57 8.80 -16.06
C ALA A 18 17.56 8.13 -14.68
N CYS A 19 18.17 8.73 -13.69
CA CYS A 19 18.28 8.11 -12.36
C CYS A 19 17.04 8.29 -11.49
N LEU A 20 16.06 9.03 -11.94
CA LEU A 20 14.94 9.46 -11.09
C LEU A 20 13.77 8.50 -11.09
N VAL A 21 13.72 7.55 -12.01
CA VAL A 21 12.51 6.74 -12.17
C VAL A 21 12.60 5.40 -11.45
N THR A 22 13.78 4.90 -11.21
CA THR A 22 13.94 3.56 -10.63
C THR A 22 13.84 3.53 -9.11
N GLY A 23 14.00 4.65 -8.44
CA GLY A 23 13.93 4.74 -6.97
C GLY A 23 12.53 4.89 -6.40
N CYS A 24 11.54 5.35 -7.20
CA CYS A 24 10.22 5.70 -6.69
C CYS A 24 9.20 4.56 -6.71
N SER A 25 9.40 3.51 -7.52
CA SER A 25 8.40 2.45 -7.70
C SER A 25 8.45 1.34 -6.65
N SER A 26 9.54 1.25 -5.89
CA SER A 26 9.74 0.23 -4.84
C SER A 26 10.01 0.83 -3.46
N GLY A 27 9.75 2.13 -3.30
CA GLY A 27 10.06 2.86 -2.09
C GLY A 27 9.20 2.50 -0.89
N GLN A 28 9.78 2.63 0.28
CA GLN A 28 9.07 2.63 1.54
C GLN A 28 8.24 3.91 1.66
N ALA A 29 6.98 3.77 2.00
CA ALA A 29 6.11 4.89 2.32
C ALA A 29 6.00 5.04 3.84
N THR A 30 6.08 6.25 4.34
CA THR A 30 5.94 6.57 5.75
C THR A 30 4.54 7.08 6.06
N ALA A 31 4.22 7.21 7.34
CA ALA A 31 2.92 7.68 7.81
C ALA A 31 2.49 8.98 7.10
N GLY A 32 1.27 9.00 6.62
CA GLY A 32 0.69 10.09 5.83
C GLY A 32 0.82 9.93 4.31
N ALA A 33 1.71 9.04 3.83
CA ALA A 33 1.90 8.81 2.40
C ALA A 33 0.79 7.96 1.79
N THR A 34 0.53 8.20 0.52
CA THR A 34 -0.38 7.41 -0.31
C THR A 34 0.41 6.40 -1.11
N CYS A 35 0.01 5.13 -1.05
CA CYS A 35 0.65 4.04 -1.80
C CYS A 35 0.05 3.81 -3.19
N GLY A 36 -1.20 4.17 -3.40
CA GLY A 36 -1.89 3.93 -4.66
C GLY A 36 -3.36 3.62 -4.46
N ARG A 37 -3.98 3.08 -5.50
CA ARG A 37 -5.41 2.79 -5.53
C ARG A 37 -5.67 1.31 -5.76
N THR A 38 -6.75 0.83 -5.20
CA THR A 38 -7.32 -0.48 -5.46
C THR A 38 -8.83 -0.44 -5.24
N HIS A 39 -9.47 -1.59 -5.06
CA HIS A 39 -10.92 -1.69 -4.83
C HIS A 39 -11.20 -2.55 -3.61
N THR A 40 -12.28 -2.22 -2.92
CA THR A 40 -12.82 -3.06 -1.86
C THR A 40 -13.44 -4.34 -2.43
N ALA A 41 -13.82 -5.27 -1.56
CA ALA A 41 -14.56 -6.48 -1.95
C ALA A 41 -15.84 -6.16 -2.73
N ALA A 42 -16.49 -5.05 -2.44
CA ALA A 42 -17.70 -4.58 -3.15
C ALA A 42 -17.38 -3.83 -4.45
N GLY A 43 -16.12 -3.75 -4.86
CA GLY A 43 -15.72 -3.04 -6.07
C GLY A 43 -15.65 -1.52 -5.93
N VAL A 44 -15.67 -1.00 -4.71
CA VAL A 44 -15.58 0.44 -4.46
C VAL A 44 -14.12 0.88 -4.52
N PRO A 45 -13.78 1.92 -5.31
CA PRO A 45 -12.42 2.44 -5.38
C PRO A 45 -11.97 2.98 -4.02
N VAL A 46 -10.75 2.64 -3.62
CA VAL A 46 -10.11 3.15 -2.41
C VAL A 46 -8.68 3.57 -2.68
N VAL A 47 -8.19 4.49 -1.88
CA VAL A 47 -6.79 4.90 -1.84
C VAL A 47 -6.15 4.24 -0.63
N ILE A 48 -4.99 3.61 -0.81
CA ILE A 48 -4.25 3.00 0.28
C ILE A 48 -3.27 4.02 0.85
N LYS A 49 -3.42 4.30 2.14
CA LYS A 49 -2.55 5.22 2.87
C LYS A 49 -1.81 4.50 3.98
N VAL A 50 -0.58 4.92 4.22
CA VAL A 50 0.16 4.50 5.41
C VAL A 50 -0.29 5.37 6.58
N ALA A 51 -0.85 4.74 7.60
CA ALA A 51 -1.30 5.43 8.81
C ALA A 51 -0.23 5.45 9.90
N LYS A 52 0.63 4.43 9.94
CA LYS A 52 1.67 4.29 10.96
C LYS A 52 2.85 3.51 10.41
N GLY A 53 4.05 3.91 10.81
CA GLY A 53 5.28 3.21 10.48
C GLY A 53 5.78 3.48 9.07
N SER A 54 6.46 2.50 8.52
CA SER A 54 7.02 2.52 7.16
C SER A 54 6.67 1.23 6.45
N VAL A 55 6.04 1.32 5.29
CA VAL A 55 5.49 0.19 4.56
C VAL A 55 5.90 0.26 3.09
N ASN A 56 6.28 -0.88 2.52
CA ASN A 56 6.45 -1.00 1.07
C ASN A 56 5.08 -0.90 0.40
N CYS A 57 4.92 0.02 -0.55
CA CYS A 57 3.64 0.27 -1.21
C CYS A 57 3.10 -0.94 -1.98
N ALA A 58 3.97 -1.72 -2.62
CA ALA A 58 3.56 -2.95 -3.30
C ALA A 58 2.97 -3.96 -2.31
N THR A 59 3.59 -4.10 -1.13
CA THR A 59 3.07 -4.93 -0.05
C THR A 59 1.73 -4.42 0.47
N ALA A 60 1.58 -3.13 0.68
CA ALA A 60 0.33 -2.53 1.15
C ALA A 60 -0.83 -2.80 0.19
N ILE A 61 -0.63 -2.60 -1.10
CA ILE A 61 -1.64 -2.90 -2.12
C ILE A 61 -1.97 -4.39 -2.17
N GLN A 62 -0.97 -5.25 -2.10
CA GLN A 62 -1.16 -6.70 -2.10
C GLN A 62 -1.99 -7.15 -0.89
N VAL A 63 -1.67 -6.68 0.31
CA VAL A 63 -2.41 -7.01 1.54
C VAL A 63 -3.87 -6.61 1.42
N GLU A 64 -4.16 -5.42 0.93
CA GLU A 64 -5.53 -4.96 0.74
C GLU A 64 -6.28 -5.80 -0.30
N ASN A 65 -5.64 -6.17 -1.40
CA ASN A 65 -6.23 -7.02 -2.43
C ASN A 65 -6.53 -8.43 -1.90
N GLU A 66 -5.64 -9.01 -1.10
CA GLU A 66 -5.85 -10.31 -0.46
C GLU A 66 -6.99 -10.23 0.56
N TYR A 67 -7.06 -9.15 1.34
CA TYR A 67 -8.15 -8.90 2.27
C TYR A 67 -9.50 -8.83 1.54
N ALA A 68 -9.59 -8.08 0.47
CA ALA A 68 -10.79 -8.00 -0.36
C ALA A 68 -11.19 -9.37 -0.94
N ALA A 69 -10.21 -10.16 -1.37
CA ALA A 69 -10.47 -11.52 -1.85
C ALA A 69 -11.03 -12.43 -0.75
N ARG A 70 -10.50 -12.35 0.47
CA ARG A 70 -11.02 -13.10 1.63
C ARG A 70 -12.48 -12.76 1.93
N ILE A 71 -12.85 -11.50 1.85
CA ILE A 71 -14.23 -11.05 2.04
C ILE A 71 -15.14 -11.63 0.94
N LYS A 72 -14.73 -11.53 -0.33
CA LYS A 72 -15.48 -12.06 -1.48
C LYS A 72 -15.72 -13.57 -1.37
N ASP A 73 -14.73 -14.29 -0.88
CA ASP A 73 -14.79 -15.75 -0.73
C ASP A 73 -15.55 -16.19 0.53
N GLY A 74 -16.11 -15.25 1.28
CA GLY A 74 -16.85 -15.53 2.51
C GLY A 74 -15.99 -16.05 3.66
N GLN A 75 -14.69 -15.81 3.63
CA GLN A 75 -13.73 -16.29 4.63
C GLN A 75 -13.57 -15.35 5.83
N VAL A 76 -14.26 -14.22 5.82
CA VAL A 76 -14.24 -13.26 6.92
C VAL A 76 -15.55 -13.31 7.67
N PRO A 77 -15.54 -13.61 8.99
CA PRO A 77 -16.75 -13.61 9.80
C PRO A 77 -17.38 -12.22 9.87
N GLY A 78 -18.68 -12.18 10.09
CA GLY A 78 -19.44 -10.94 10.23
C GLY A 78 -19.95 -10.40 8.91
N ASN A 79 -20.59 -9.23 8.95
CA ASN A 79 -21.16 -8.58 7.77
C ASN A 79 -20.12 -7.65 7.13
N GLY A 80 -19.77 -7.94 5.86
CA GLY A 80 -18.94 -7.03 5.07
C GLY A 80 -17.49 -6.86 5.53
N GLY A 81 -16.92 -7.84 6.24
CA GLY A 81 -15.54 -7.79 6.66
C GLY A 81 -15.29 -7.05 7.98
N GLY A 82 -16.33 -6.94 8.82
CA GLY A 82 -16.21 -6.26 10.12
C GLY A 82 -15.35 -6.98 11.15
N ALA A 83 -15.22 -8.30 11.04
CA ALA A 83 -14.39 -9.08 11.96
C ALA A 83 -12.92 -9.09 11.53
N PRO A 84 -11.96 -9.12 12.49
CA PRO A 84 -10.55 -9.21 12.15
C PRO A 84 -10.20 -10.51 11.43
N VAL A 85 -9.31 -10.42 10.44
CA VAL A 85 -8.76 -11.58 9.75
C VAL A 85 -7.27 -11.36 9.48
N VAL A 86 -6.48 -12.43 9.56
CA VAL A 86 -5.06 -12.38 9.26
C VAL A 86 -4.84 -12.66 7.78
N VAL A 87 -4.14 -11.75 7.11
CA VAL A 87 -3.79 -11.82 5.70
C VAL A 87 -2.29 -11.56 5.57
N SER A 88 -1.53 -12.55 5.14
CA SER A 88 -0.07 -12.42 4.93
C SER A 88 0.67 -11.77 6.11
N GLY A 89 0.32 -12.16 7.34
CA GLY A 89 0.92 -11.62 8.57
C GLY A 89 0.36 -10.28 9.03
N TRP A 90 -0.61 -9.72 8.31
CA TRP A 90 -1.33 -8.50 8.69
C TRP A 90 -2.70 -8.85 9.27
N THR A 91 -3.11 -8.15 10.30
CA THR A 91 -4.47 -8.24 10.82
C THR A 91 -5.31 -7.13 10.22
N CYS A 92 -6.27 -7.51 9.39
CA CYS A 92 -7.16 -6.60 8.67
C CYS A 92 -8.56 -6.62 9.28
N GLN A 93 -9.20 -5.46 9.31
CA GLN A 93 -10.54 -5.29 9.82
C GLN A 93 -11.25 -4.14 9.10
N GLY A 94 -12.50 -4.36 8.71
CA GLY A 94 -13.37 -3.31 8.19
C GLY A 94 -13.92 -2.43 9.31
N TYR A 95 -14.19 -1.17 8.99
CA TYR A 95 -14.91 -0.28 9.86
C TYR A 95 -16.43 -0.42 9.67
N ASP A 96 -17.19 -0.11 10.71
CA ASP A 96 -18.64 -0.06 10.61
C ASP A 96 -19.10 1.15 9.78
N THR A 97 -20.34 1.11 9.32
CA THR A 97 -20.89 2.15 8.46
C THR A 97 -20.81 3.57 9.07
N PRO A 98 -21.16 3.78 10.35
CA PRO A 98 -21.01 5.10 10.96
C PRO A 98 -19.58 5.63 10.93
N GLU A 99 -18.60 4.78 11.19
CA GLU A 99 -17.18 5.16 11.13
C GLU A 99 -16.74 5.46 9.70
N VAL A 100 -17.13 4.65 8.74
CA VAL A 100 -16.86 4.90 7.32
C VAL A 100 -17.42 6.25 6.87
N LEU A 101 -18.65 6.56 7.25
CA LEU A 101 -19.29 7.83 6.90
C LEU A 101 -18.62 9.03 7.58
N ARG A 102 -18.11 8.84 8.78
CA ARG A 102 -17.45 9.89 9.54
C ARG A 102 -16.02 10.18 9.06
N THR A 103 -15.26 9.16 8.72
CA THR A 103 -13.82 9.27 8.43
C THR A 103 -13.44 9.05 6.99
N GLY A 104 -14.27 8.35 6.23
CA GLY A 104 -13.92 7.85 4.90
C GLY A 104 -13.04 6.61 4.92
N ASN A 105 -12.65 6.09 6.07
CA ASN A 105 -11.83 4.89 6.19
C ASN A 105 -12.72 3.65 6.06
N ALA A 106 -12.45 2.82 5.05
CA ALA A 106 -13.21 1.59 4.83
C ALA A 106 -12.66 0.42 5.65
N SER A 107 -11.34 0.30 5.76
CA SER A 107 -10.67 -0.77 6.49
C SER A 107 -9.28 -0.35 6.97
N GLN A 108 -8.73 -1.15 7.87
CA GLN A 108 -7.39 -1.01 8.40
C GLN A 108 -6.70 -2.37 8.44
N CYS A 109 -5.43 -2.41 8.05
CA CYS A 109 -4.56 -3.57 8.28
C CYS A 109 -3.35 -3.15 9.12
N ARG A 110 -2.98 -3.97 10.08
CA ARG A 110 -1.86 -3.70 11.01
C ARG A 110 -0.90 -4.87 11.08
N SER A 111 0.38 -4.57 11.15
CA SER A 111 1.45 -5.55 11.36
C SER A 111 2.66 -4.87 12.00
N GLU A 112 3.09 -5.36 13.18
CA GLU A 112 4.35 -4.98 13.83
C GLU A 112 4.61 -3.46 13.91
N GLY A 113 3.66 -2.69 14.37
CA GLY A 113 3.81 -1.23 14.49
C GLY A 113 3.57 -0.47 13.19
N ASN A 114 3.23 -1.15 12.11
CA ASN A 114 2.79 -0.55 10.86
C ASN A 114 1.27 -0.61 10.73
N ALA A 115 0.70 0.36 10.07
CA ALA A 115 -0.73 0.36 9.76
C ALA A 115 -0.99 1.00 8.41
N ILE A 116 -1.89 0.41 7.65
CA ILE A 116 -2.41 0.93 6.39
C ILE A 116 -3.92 1.10 6.47
N LEU A 117 -4.43 2.07 5.75
CA LEU A 117 -5.87 2.36 5.64
C LEU A 117 -6.30 2.29 4.18
N ALA A 118 -7.46 1.69 3.95
CA ALA A 118 -8.18 1.85 2.70
C ALA A 118 -9.16 3.01 2.87
N VAL A 119 -8.93 4.08 2.14
CA VAL A 119 -9.68 5.33 2.28
C VAL A 119 -10.56 5.55 1.05
N LEU A 120 -11.83 5.81 1.27
CA LEU A 120 -12.75 6.17 0.21
C LEU A 120 -12.37 7.55 -0.36
N PRO A 121 -12.38 7.73 -1.68
CA PRO A 121 -12.19 9.06 -2.24
C PRO A 121 -13.37 9.94 -1.85
N VAL A 122 -13.08 11.05 -1.18
CA VAL A 122 -14.11 12.03 -0.84
C VAL A 122 -14.34 12.92 -2.07
N PRO A 123 -15.57 13.08 -2.55
CA PRO A 123 -15.84 14.00 -3.64
C PRO A 123 -15.39 15.42 -3.25
N GLY A 124 -14.48 16.00 -4.03
CA GLY A 124 -13.96 17.34 -3.80
C GLY A 124 -12.70 17.45 -2.95
N ALA A 125 -12.17 16.35 -2.41
CA ALA A 125 -10.83 16.33 -1.82
C ALA A 125 -9.79 16.04 -2.91
N THR A 126 -9.19 17.04 -3.40
CA THR A 126 -8.03 16.94 -4.31
C THR A 126 -6.74 17.01 -3.53
#